data_06c574a45b59fc7124a529a0d8e536a3
#
_entry.id   06c574a45b59fc7124a529a0d8e536a3
#
_cell.length_a   1.000
_cell.length_b   1.000
_cell.length_c   1.000
_cell.angle_alpha   90.00
_cell.angle_beta   90.00
_cell.angle_gamma   90.00
#
_symmetry.space_group_name_H-M   'P 1'
#
loop_
_entity.id
_entity.type
_entity.pdbx_description
1 polymer ?
#
loop_
_entity_poly.entity_id
_entity_poly.type
_entity_poly.pdbx_seq_one_letter_code
_entity_poly.pdbx_strand_id
1 'polypeptide(L)'
;DVDIAITTRELGRMIDRAGIKFTELPDEEFDNPLGEDTGAAVIFGATGGVIEAAARTAYEIFTGKTLDKVDFTELRGLEGVREATIDFDGTPIHLGIAHGLGNARKLLDSIRRGEANYHAIEVMACPGGCIGGAGQPYHHGDFSIVEKRHEAIYREDANKPLRKSHENPYIKQLYDEYFGKPCGEKSHHLLHTHYFDKSKQVEVEA
;
A
#
# COMPACT_ATOMS: atom_id res chain seq x y z
N ASP A 1 14.76 11.34 -8.83
CA ASP A 1 15.40 10.03 -8.59
C ASP A 1 14.77 8.90 -9.44
N VAL A 2 13.61 9.13 -10.06
CA VAL A 2 12.97 8.19 -11.00
C VAL A 2 12.84 8.87 -12.35
N ASP A 3 13.50 8.32 -13.37
CA ASP A 3 13.55 8.90 -14.71
C ASP A 3 12.31 8.54 -15.55
N ILE A 4 11.81 7.31 -15.40
CA ILE A 4 10.70 6.79 -16.20
C ILE A 4 9.76 5.98 -15.31
N ALA A 5 8.45 6.24 -15.44
CA ALA A 5 7.40 5.43 -14.85
C ALA A 5 6.50 4.89 -15.97
N ILE A 6 6.25 3.59 -15.99
CA ILE A 6 5.39 2.91 -16.96
C ILE A 6 4.23 2.22 -16.27
N THR A 7 3.12 2.14 -16.97
CA THR A 7 1.95 1.40 -16.50
C THR A 7 2.07 -0.10 -16.82
N THR A 8 1.27 -0.92 -16.17
CA THR A 8 1.18 -2.37 -16.46
C THR A 8 0.89 -2.64 -17.94
N ARG A 9 -0.01 -1.83 -18.55
CA ARG A 9 -0.33 -1.98 -19.99
C ARG A 9 0.82 -1.57 -20.91
N GLU A 10 1.59 -0.56 -20.51
CA GLU A 10 2.78 -0.14 -21.27
C GLU A 10 3.87 -1.20 -21.20
N LEU A 11 4.07 -1.81 -20.04
CA LEU A 11 4.99 -2.95 -19.91
C LEU A 11 4.55 -4.11 -20.82
N GLY A 12 3.27 -4.47 -20.81
CA GLY A 12 2.74 -5.50 -21.71
C GLY A 12 3.02 -5.20 -23.19
N ARG A 13 2.85 -3.94 -23.61
CA ARG A 13 3.18 -3.52 -25.00
C ARG A 13 4.69 -3.56 -25.29
N MET A 14 5.52 -3.27 -24.30
CA MET A 14 6.99 -3.37 -24.45
C MET A 14 7.41 -4.82 -24.67
N ILE A 15 6.86 -5.76 -23.89
CA ILE A 15 7.10 -7.20 -24.01
C ILE A 15 6.69 -7.67 -25.42
N ASP A 16 5.49 -7.30 -25.88
CA ASP A 16 4.98 -7.64 -27.21
C ASP A 16 5.86 -7.08 -28.33
N ARG A 17 6.23 -5.79 -28.25
CA ARG A 17 7.13 -5.15 -29.24
C ARG A 17 8.52 -5.78 -29.29
N ALA A 18 9.01 -6.30 -28.17
CA ALA A 18 10.28 -7.02 -28.10
C ALA A 18 10.19 -8.44 -28.70
N GLY A 19 8.99 -8.88 -29.11
CA GLY A 19 8.76 -10.21 -29.66
C GLY A 19 8.88 -11.32 -28.62
N ILE A 20 8.76 -10.98 -27.31
CA ILE A 20 8.87 -11.94 -26.22
C ILE A 20 7.53 -12.67 -26.07
N LYS A 21 7.55 -13.98 -26.20
CA LYS A 21 6.40 -14.84 -25.95
C LYS A 21 6.26 -15.12 -24.44
N PHE A 22 5.69 -14.14 -23.73
CA PHE A 22 5.67 -14.11 -22.27
C PHE A 22 5.13 -15.39 -21.63
N THR A 23 4.08 -15.98 -22.21
CA THR A 23 3.45 -17.22 -21.70
C THR A 23 4.25 -18.50 -21.98
N GLU A 24 5.30 -18.42 -22.79
CA GLU A 24 6.19 -19.55 -23.12
C GLU A 24 7.52 -19.48 -22.37
N LEU A 25 7.74 -18.44 -21.56
CA LEU A 25 8.96 -18.29 -20.76
C LEU A 25 8.98 -19.33 -19.62
N PRO A 26 10.15 -19.87 -19.28
CA PRO A 26 10.29 -20.66 -18.06
C PRO A 26 10.14 -19.76 -16.83
N ASP A 27 9.74 -20.36 -15.72
CA ASP A 27 9.79 -19.68 -14.42
C ASP A 27 11.25 -19.50 -13.98
N GLU A 28 11.58 -18.31 -13.51
CA GLU A 28 12.90 -17.96 -12.98
C GLU A 28 12.73 -17.18 -11.67
N GLU A 29 13.76 -17.21 -10.83
CA GLU A 29 13.79 -16.39 -9.62
C GLU A 29 14.15 -14.94 -9.97
N PHE A 30 13.65 -14.00 -9.16
CA PHE A 30 14.03 -12.60 -9.28
C PHE A 30 15.48 -12.38 -8.85
N ASP A 31 16.15 -11.44 -9.50
CA ASP A 31 17.39 -10.86 -8.94
C ASP A 31 17.11 -10.32 -7.55
N ASN A 32 18.04 -10.52 -6.63
CA ASN A 32 17.83 -10.25 -5.22
C ASN A 32 18.78 -9.16 -4.69
N PRO A 33 18.65 -7.90 -5.11
CA PRO A 33 19.55 -6.83 -4.68
C PRO A 33 19.36 -6.42 -3.21
N LEU A 34 18.16 -6.58 -2.65
CA LEU A 34 17.80 -6.22 -1.27
C LEU A 34 17.10 -7.34 -0.51
N GLY A 35 17.15 -8.57 -1.03
CA GLY A 35 16.55 -9.71 -0.36
C GLY A 35 15.06 -9.90 -0.65
N GLU A 36 14.41 -10.65 0.24
CA GLU A 36 13.03 -11.06 0.11
C GLU A 36 12.06 -9.93 0.43
N ASP A 37 10.91 -9.95 -0.22
CA ASP A 37 9.77 -9.09 0.09
C ASP A 37 8.91 -9.68 1.24
N THR A 38 7.92 -8.91 1.66
CA THR A 38 6.95 -9.35 2.68
C THR A 38 5.53 -9.32 2.15
N GLY A 39 4.65 -10.15 2.70
CA GLY A 39 3.22 -10.08 2.44
C GLY A 39 2.62 -8.70 2.76
N ALA A 40 3.14 -8.04 3.78
CA ALA A 40 2.77 -6.66 4.10
C ALA A 40 3.04 -5.69 2.93
N ALA A 41 4.12 -5.87 2.16
CA ALA A 41 4.38 -5.05 0.98
C ALA A 41 3.41 -5.39 -0.17
N VAL A 42 3.07 -6.65 -0.35
CA VAL A 42 2.15 -7.10 -1.41
C VAL A 42 0.77 -6.46 -1.27
N ILE A 43 0.22 -6.42 -0.06
CA ILE A 43 -1.14 -5.89 0.17
C ILE A 43 -1.27 -4.38 -0.01
N PHE A 44 -0.17 -3.64 -0.17
CA PHE A 44 -0.20 -2.20 -0.48
C PHE A 44 -0.99 -1.88 -1.76
N GLY A 45 -1.10 -2.82 -2.68
CA GLY A 45 -1.86 -2.67 -3.92
C GLY A 45 -3.39 -2.58 -3.72
N ALA A 46 -3.90 -3.04 -2.59
CA ALA A 46 -5.33 -3.05 -2.27
C ALA A 46 -5.72 -1.96 -1.27
N THR A 47 -6.92 -1.40 -1.43
CA THR A 47 -7.47 -0.46 -0.43
C THR A 47 -7.68 -1.16 0.91
N GLY A 48 -7.17 -0.56 1.97
CA GLY A 48 -7.08 -1.15 3.31
C GLY A 48 -5.76 -1.88 3.57
N GLY A 49 -4.98 -2.16 2.52
CA GLY A 49 -3.76 -2.94 2.64
C GLY A 49 -2.59 -2.20 3.30
N VAL A 50 -2.45 -0.91 3.03
CA VAL A 50 -1.39 -0.12 3.67
C VAL A 50 -1.65 0.02 5.17
N ILE A 51 -2.88 0.33 5.55
CA ILE A 51 -3.26 0.46 6.95
C ILE A 51 -3.23 -0.89 7.68
N GLU A 52 -3.55 -2.00 6.99
CA GLU A 52 -3.38 -3.35 7.54
C GLU A 52 -1.91 -3.68 7.78
N ALA A 53 -1.04 -3.41 6.80
CA ALA A 53 0.39 -3.61 6.95
C ALA A 53 0.98 -2.77 8.09
N ALA A 54 0.54 -1.52 8.23
CA ALA A 54 0.92 -0.65 9.33
C ALA A 54 0.42 -1.19 10.67
N ALA A 55 -0.82 -1.67 10.74
CA ALA A 55 -1.42 -2.22 11.96
C ALA A 55 -0.68 -3.46 12.46
N ARG A 56 -0.24 -4.36 11.56
CA ARG A 56 0.57 -5.54 11.90
C ARG A 56 1.85 -5.15 12.65
N THR A 57 2.54 -4.14 12.19
CA THR A 57 3.78 -3.64 12.81
C THR A 57 3.49 -2.83 14.06
N ALA A 58 2.50 -1.94 14.00
CA ALA A 58 2.14 -1.07 15.12
C ALA A 58 1.65 -1.86 16.34
N TYR A 59 0.92 -2.96 16.14
CA TYR A 59 0.49 -3.82 17.23
C TYR A 59 1.68 -4.32 18.06
N GLU A 60 2.71 -4.86 17.40
CA GLU A 60 3.88 -5.42 18.09
C GLU A 60 4.72 -4.35 18.77
N ILE A 61 4.89 -3.20 18.12
CA ILE A 61 5.62 -2.07 18.73
C ILE A 61 4.88 -1.52 19.96
N PHE A 62 3.55 -1.37 19.87
CA PHE A 62 2.74 -0.77 20.92
C PHE A 62 2.57 -1.70 22.11
N THR A 63 2.29 -2.98 21.87
CA THR A 63 1.99 -3.96 22.93
C THR A 63 3.22 -4.67 23.46
N GLY A 64 4.31 -4.71 22.71
CA GLY A 64 5.49 -5.53 22.99
C GLY A 64 5.23 -7.04 22.86
N LYS A 65 4.08 -7.44 22.29
CA LYS A 65 3.66 -8.83 22.12
C LYS A 65 3.69 -9.22 20.65
N THR A 66 4.02 -10.47 20.37
CA THR A 66 3.93 -11.02 19.02
C THR A 66 2.47 -11.08 18.57
N LEU A 67 2.22 -10.67 17.32
CA LEU A 67 0.92 -10.75 16.68
C LEU A 67 0.71 -12.15 16.09
N ASP A 68 -0.01 -13.02 16.79
CA ASP A 68 -0.26 -14.39 16.36
C ASP A 68 -1.22 -14.44 15.15
N LYS A 69 -2.28 -13.64 15.18
CA LYS A 69 -3.25 -13.54 14.09
C LYS A 69 -2.97 -12.30 13.24
N VAL A 70 -2.23 -12.50 12.16
CA VAL A 70 -1.71 -11.42 11.29
C VAL A 70 -2.80 -10.74 10.45
N ASP A 71 -3.93 -11.40 10.21
CA ASP A 71 -5.01 -10.92 9.36
C ASP A 71 -5.97 -10.00 10.12
N PHE A 72 -6.04 -8.74 9.73
CA PHE A 72 -7.06 -7.78 10.16
C PHE A 72 -8.15 -7.68 9.09
N THR A 73 -9.02 -8.70 9.05
CA THR A 73 -10.06 -8.81 8.02
C THR A 73 -11.06 -7.65 8.03
N GLU A 74 -11.19 -6.97 9.16
CA GLU A 74 -12.01 -5.78 9.36
C GLU A 74 -11.57 -4.59 8.50
N LEU A 75 -10.30 -4.59 8.08
CA LEU A 75 -9.72 -3.53 7.23
C LEU A 75 -9.90 -3.80 5.73
N ARG A 76 -10.33 -5.02 5.36
CA ARG A 76 -10.46 -5.47 3.97
C ARG A 76 -11.84 -5.16 3.40
N GLY A 77 -11.92 -4.95 2.11
CA GLY A 77 -13.18 -4.71 1.39
C GLY A 77 -13.02 -3.70 0.27
N LEU A 78 -14.06 -3.51 -0.53
CA LEU A 78 -14.08 -2.64 -1.69
C LEU A 78 -15.12 -1.51 -1.60
N GLU A 79 -15.74 -1.30 -0.44
CA GLU A 79 -16.61 -0.14 -0.20
C GLU A 79 -15.77 1.14 -0.21
N GLY A 80 -16.32 2.21 -0.78
CA GLY A 80 -15.63 3.46 -1.02
C GLY A 80 -15.16 4.18 0.25
N VAL A 81 -15.87 4.03 1.36
CA VAL A 81 -15.50 4.46 2.71
C VAL A 81 -15.77 3.33 3.67
N ARG A 82 -14.80 3.00 4.48
CA ARG A 82 -14.92 1.98 5.54
C ARG A 82 -14.33 2.53 6.84
N GLU A 83 -14.89 2.07 7.92
CA GLU A 83 -14.41 2.33 9.28
C GLU A 83 -14.18 1.00 9.97
N ALA A 84 -13.09 0.88 10.69
CA ALA A 84 -12.80 -0.30 11.46
C ALA A 84 -12.24 0.08 12.83
N THR A 85 -12.50 -0.78 13.80
CA THR A 85 -11.87 -0.71 15.12
C THR A 85 -11.15 -2.01 15.35
N ILE A 86 -9.86 -1.93 15.58
CA ILE A 86 -9.03 -3.07 15.93
C ILE A 86 -8.55 -2.93 17.37
N ASP A 87 -8.46 -4.05 18.07
CA ASP A 87 -8.04 -4.07 19.47
C ASP A 87 -6.53 -4.31 19.58
N PHE A 88 -5.83 -3.37 20.19
CA PHE A 88 -4.42 -3.50 20.54
C PHE A 88 -4.30 -3.82 22.04
N ASP A 89 -4.53 -5.09 22.38
CA ASP A 89 -4.41 -5.60 23.75
C ASP A 89 -5.26 -4.78 24.77
N GLY A 90 -6.53 -4.61 24.47
CA GLY A 90 -7.48 -3.85 25.27
C GLY A 90 -7.55 -2.34 24.94
N THR A 91 -6.76 -1.87 23.97
CA THR A 91 -6.81 -0.49 23.47
C THR A 91 -7.48 -0.46 22.09
N PRO A 92 -8.68 0.12 21.95
CA PRO A 92 -9.35 0.20 20.66
C PRO A 92 -8.68 1.25 19.76
N ILE A 93 -8.28 0.85 18.57
CA ILE A 93 -7.70 1.70 17.53
C ILE A 93 -8.73 1.89 16.42
N HIS A 94 -9.22 3.12 16.25
CA HIS A 94 -10.19 3.49 15.24
C HIS A 94 -9.49 3.91 13.96
N LEU A 95 -9.87 3.31 12.84
CA LEU A 95 -9.23 3.49 11.54
C LEU A 95 -10.26 3.87 10.49
N GLY A 96 -9.91 4.83 9.64
CA GLY A 96 -10.72 5.22 8.48
C GLY A 96 -10.02 4.83 7.19
N ILE A 97 -10.76 4.30 6.22
CA ILE A 97 -10.25 3.85 4.94
C ILE A 97 -11.12 4.42 3.84
N ALA A 98 -10.52 5.10 2.87
CA ALA A 98 -11.25 5.63 1.73
C ALA A 98 -10.48 5.41 0.42
N HIS A 99 -11.21 5.05 -0.62
CA HIS A 99 -10.67 5.09 -1.97
C HIS A 99 -11.54 5.92 -2.91
N GLY A 100 -10.87 6.61 -3.86
CA GLY A 100 -11.47 7.66 -4.66
C GLY A 100 -11.55 8.99 -3.89
N LEU A 101 -11.13 10.07 -4.52
CA LEU A 101 -10.97 11.37 -3.84
C LEU A 101 -12.30 11.98 -3.36
N GLY A 102 -13.42 11.64 -4.02
CA GLY A 102 -14.76 12.03 -3.55
C GLY A 102 -15.12 11.39 -2.21
N ASN A 103 -14.75 10.14 -2.00
CA ASN A 103 -14.95 9.41 -0.75
C ASN A 103 -13.99 9.91 0.33
N ALA A 104 -12.72 10.16 -0.03
CA ALA A 104 -11.75 10.77 0.88
C ALA A 104 -12.27 12.12 1.43
N ARG A 105 -12.87 12.94 0.56
CA ARG A 105 -13.49 14.22 0.98
C ARG A 105 -14.61 13.99 2.03
N LYS A 106 -15.49 13.03 1.81
CA LYS A 106 -16.56 12.71 2.76
C LYS A 106 -16.01 12.33 4.14
N LEU A 107 -14.97 11.48 4.17
CA LEU A 107 -14.32 11.08 5.40
C LEU A 107 -13.65 12.26 6.11
N LEU A 108 -12.91 13.08 5.38
CA LEU A 108 -12.25 14.27 5.93
C LEU A 108 -13.27 15.33 6.41
N ASP A 109 -14.38 15.50 5.73
CA ASP A 109 -15.43 16.43 6.15
C ASP A 109 -16.14 15.94 7.41
N SER A 110 -16.33 14.65 7.63
CA SER A 110 -16.85 14.12 8.90
C SER A 110 -15.91 14.42 10.07
N ILE A 111 -14.60 14.30 9.87
CA ILE A 111 -13.62 14.70 10.89
C ILE A 111 -13.70 16.19 11.20
N ARG A 112 -13.78 17.05 10.16
CA ARG A 112 -13.88 18.51 10.32
C ARG A 112 -15.14 18.93 11.07
N ARG A 113 -16.25 18.20 10.90
CA ARG A 113 -17.50 18.43 11.65
C ARG A 113 -17.47 17.84 13.06
N GLY A 114 -16.43 17.13 13.44
CA GLY A 114 -16.35 16.45 14.76
C GLY A 114 -17.25 15.22 14.89
N GLU A 115 -17.71 14.67 13.76
CA GLU A 115 -18.59 13.50 13.71
C GLU A 115 -17.81 12.18 13.76
N ALA A 116 -16.52 12.22 13.39
CA ALA A 116 -15.63 11.07 13.38
C ALA A 116 -14.26 11.43 13.94
N ASN A 117 -13.63 10.45 14.60
CA ASN A 117 -12.28 10.57 15.12
C ASN A 117 -11.52 9.27 14.88
N TYR A 118 -10.43 9.33 14.12
CA TYR A 118 -9.61 8.18 13.77
C TYR A 118 -8.18 8.37 14.27
N HIS A 119 -7.56 7.28 14.70
CA HIS A 119 -6.12 7.25 15.05
C HIS A 119 -5.25 7.30 13.78
N ALA A 120 -5.73 6.68 12.70
CA ALA A 120 -5.12 6.77 11.38
C ALA A 120 -6.17 6.67 10.28
N ILE A 121 -5.86 7.25 9.11
CA ILE A 121 -6.67 7.14 7.91
C ILE A 121 -5.81 6.71 6.73
N GLU A 122 -6.36 5.85 5.88
CA GLU A 122 -5.79 5.52 4.57
C GLU A 122 -6.63 6.15 3.48
N VAL A 123 -5.98 6.80 2.52
CA VAL A 123 -6.63 7.33 1.33
C VAL A 123 -5.92 6.82 0.08
N MET A 124 -6.66 6.16 -0.79
CA MET A 124 -6.19 5.78 -2.13
C MET A 124 -6.98 6.52 -3.20
N ALA A 125 -6.29 7.03 -4.22
CA ALA A 125 -6.92 7.82 -5.28
C ALA A 125 -7.79 6.95 -6.21
N CYS A 126 -7.33 5.73 -6.51
CA CYS A 126 -8.03 4.83 -7.43
C CYS A 126 -9.06 3.96 -6.70
N PRO A 127 -10.23 3.69 -7.32
CA PRO A 127 -11.20 2.73 -6.79
C PRO A 127 -10.59 1.34 -6.60
N GLY A 128 -10.69 0.81 -5.38
CA GLY A 128 -10.11 -0.48 -5.00
C GLY A 128 -8.61 -0.45 -4.67
N GLY A 129 -7.95 0.70 -4.86
CA GLY A 129 -6.49 0.84 -4.75
C GLY A 129 -5.78 0.68 -6.09
N CYS A 130 -4.48 0.39 -6.08
CA CYS A 130 -3.66 0.22 -7.28
C CYS A 130 -4.16 -0.92 -8.19
N ILE A 131 -4.78 -1.95 -7.61
CA ILE A 131 -5.41 -3.05 -8.38
C ILE A 131 -6.55 -2.58 -9.28
N GLY A 132 -7.20 -1.47 -8.97
CA GLY A 132 -8.25 -0.85 -9.78
C GLY A 132 -7.77 0.30 -10.65
N GLY A 133 -6.48 0.67 -10.55
CA GLY A 133 -5.86 1.79 -11.26
C GLY A 133 -4.49 1.44 -11.80
N ALA A 134 -3.52 2.38 -11.69
CA ALA A 134 -2.11 2.19 -12.06
C ALA A 134 -1.86 1.65 -13.48
N GLY A 135 -2.78 1.90 -14.41
CA GLY A 135 -2.72 1.37 -15.77
C GLY A 135 -2.95 -0.15 -15.88
N GLN A 136 -3.57 -0.75 -14.89
CA GLN A 136 -4.04 -2.12 -14.97
C GLN A 136 -4.99 -2.32 -16.18
N PRO A 137 -5.11 -3.54 -16.76
CA PRO A 137 -6.06 -3.83 -17.81
C PRO A 137 -7.47 -3.41 -17.42
N TYR A 138 -8.20 -2.84 -18.37
CA TYR A 138 -9.55 -2.33 -18.11
C TYR A 138 -10.50 -3.45 -17.69
N HIS A 139 -11.31 -3.18 -16.67
CA HIS A 139 -12.36 -4.09 -16.22
C HIS A 139 -13.70 -3.85 -16.91
N HIS A 140 -13.82 -2.81 -17.75
CA HIS A 140 -15.03 -2.50 -18.55
C HIS A 140 -16.34 -2.44 -17.75
N GLY A 141 -16.26 -2.01 -16.48
CA GLY A 141 -17.43 -1.97 -15.59
C GLY A 141 -17.68 -3.27 -14.80
N ASP A 142 -16.96 -4.34 -15.11
CA ASP A 142 -17.03 -5.60 -14.35
C ASP A 142 -16.10 -5.54 -13.12
N PHE A 143 -16.66 -5.13 -12.01
CA PHE A 143 -15.94 -5.02 -10.74
C PHE A 143 -15.51 -6.38 -10.17
N SER A 144 -16.07 -7.49 -10.61
CA SER A 144 -15.62 -8.82 -10.20
C SER A 144 -14.14 -9.08 -10.57
N ILE A 145 -13.64 -8.38 -11.59
CA ILE A 145 -12.22 -8.42 -11.95
C ILE A 145 -11.35 -7.77 -10.87
N VAL A 146 -11.82 -6.67 -10.28
CA VAL A 146 -11.10 -5.99 -9.19
C VAL A 146 -11.16 -6.84 -7.92
N GLU A 147 -12.29 -7.49 -7.64
CA GLU A 147 -12.43 -8.44 -6.53
C GLU A 147 -11.44 -9.60 -6.66
N LYS A 148 -11.33 -10.22 -7.83
CA LYS A 148 -10.35 -11.29 -8.09
C LYS A 148 -8.90 -10.84 -7.91
N ARG A 149 -8.57 -9.61 -8.29
CA ARG A 149 -7.24 -9.02 -8.05
C ARG A 149 -6.99 -8.80 -6.57
N HIS A 150 -8.00 -8.34 -5.84
CA HIS A 150 -7.95 -8.19 -4.39
C HIS A 150 -7.69 -9.55 -3.71
N GLU A 151 -8.46 -10.57 -4.05
CA GLU A 151 -8.25 -11.94 -3.54
C GLU A 151 -6.85 -12.48 -3.86
N ALA A 152 -6.35 -12.21 -5.08
CA ALA A 152 -5.03 -12.66 -5.50
C ALA A 152 -3.91 -12.04 -4.65
N ILE A 153 -4.00 -10.74 -4.35
CA ILE A 153 -3.03 -10.05 -3.48
C ILE A 153 -3.03 -10.62 -2.07
N TYR A 154 -4.20 -10.84 -1.47
CA TYR A 154 -4.27 -11.39 -0.11
C TYR A 154 -3.89 -12.88 -0.06
N ARG A 155 -4.12 -13.62 -1.12
CA ARG A 155 -3.61 -14.99 -1.24
C ARG A 155 -2.09 -15.03 -1.35
N GLU A 156 -1.50 -14.10 -2.10
CA GLU A 156 -0.04 -13.96 -2.19
C GLU A 156 0.55 -13.61 -0.82
N ASP A 157 -0.02 -12.62 -0.11
CA ASP A 157 0.38 -12.29 1.27
C ASP A 157 0.33 -13.52 2.18
N ALA A 158 -0.75 -14.30 2.12
CA ALA A 158 -0.91 -15.47 2.97
C ALA A 158 0.13 -16.57 2.71
N ASN A 159 0.67 -16.63 1.49
CA ASN A 159 1.70 -17.59 1.08
C ASN A 159 3.13 -17.12 1.38
N LYS A 160 3.35 -15.86 1.71
CA LYS A 160 4.70 -15.35 2.03
C LYS A 160 5.18 -15.84 3.39
N PRO A 161 6.44 -16.23 3.51
CA PRO A 161 7.05 -16.62 4.79
C PRO A 161 7.14 -15.43 5.77
N LEU A 162 7.38 -14.23 5.25
CA LEU A 162 7.40 -12.99 6.01
C LEU A 162 6.15 -12.18 5.70
N ARG A 163 5.34 -11.89 6.72
CA ARG A 163 4.06 -11.18 6.55
C ARG A 163 4.01 -9.81 7.22
N LYS A 164 5.07 -9.44 7.95
CA LYS A 164 5.19 -8.16 8.66
C LYS A 164 6.42 -7.41 8.18
N SER A 165 6.28 -6.12 7.90
CA SER A 165 7.35 -5.30 7.31
C SER A 165 8.60 -5.23 8.19
N HIS A 166 8.43 -5.15 9.51
CA HIS A 166 9.53 -5.04 10.48
C HIS A 166 10.28 -6.35 10.70
N GLU A 167 9.78 -7.49 10.20
CA GLU A 167 10.48 -8.77 10.25
C GLU A 167 11.49 -8.93 9.12
N ASN A 168 11.42 -8.13 8.06
CA ASN A 168 12.33 -8.22 6.91
C ASN A 168 13.78 -7.97 7.34
N PRO A 169 14.68 -8.98 7.23
CA PRO A 169 16.05 -8.86 7.70
C PRO A 169 16.87 -7.84 6.87
N TYR A 170 16.57 -7.71 5.59
CA TYR A 170 17.27 -6.78 4.69
C TYR A 170 16.92 -5.32 4.98
N ILE A 171 15.68 -5.06 5.36
CA ILE A 171 15.27 -3.72 5.81
C ILE A 171 15.94 -3.38 7.15
N LYS A 172 16.03 -4.34 8.07
CA LYS A 172 16.78 -4.15 9.33
C LYS A 172 18.24 -3.83 9.03
N GLN A 173 18.90 -4.62 8.17
CA GLN A 173 20.27 -4.38 7.76
C GLN A 173 20.44 -2.99 7.14
N LEU A 174 19.53 -2.56 6.26
CA LEU A 174 19.56 -1.25 5.64
C LEU A 174 19.46 -0.11 6.65
N TYR A 175 18.65 -0.27 7.69
CA TYR A 175 18.58 0.69 8.78
C TYR A 175 19.85 0.67 9.63
N ASP A 176 20.36 -0.48 9.99
CA ASP A 176 21.56 -0.62 10.84
C ASP A 176 22.81 -0.07 10.13
N GLU A 177 22.99 -0.33 8.85
CA GLU A 177 24.18 0.04 8.10
C GLU A 177 24.10 1.44 7.47
N TYR A 178 22.89 1.93 7.13
CA TYR A 178 22.75 3.13 6.31
C TYR A 178 21.82 4.19 6.90
N PHE A 179 20.55 3.88 7.18
CA PHE A 179 19.59 4.88 7.62
C PHE A 179 19.69 5.26 9.10
N GLY A 180 20.26 4.40 9.93
CA GLY A 180 20.23 4.49 11.37
C GLY A 180 18.88 4.00 11.92
N LYS A 181 18.22 4.76 12.76
CA LYS A 181 16.93 4.36 13.35
C LYS A 181 15.74 4.85 12.51
N PRO A 182 14.60 4.12 12.54
CA PRO A 182 13.33 4.61 12.00
C PRO A 182 12.94 5.98 12.56
N CYS A 183 12.42 6.86 11.71
CA CYS A 183 12.08 8.25 12.04
C CYS A 183 13.28 9.09 12.56
N GLY A 184 14.51 8.63 12.38
CA GLY A 184 15.72 9.40 12.65
C GLY A 184 15.98 10.46 11.58
N GLU A 185 16.90 11.37 11.82
CA GLU A 185 17.21 12.50 10.92
C GLU A 185 17.50 12.04 9.49
N LYS A 186 18.40 11.06 9.33
CA LYS A 186 18.80 10.57 8.00
C LYS A 186 17.66 9.83 7.28
N SER A 187 16.96 8.95 7.98
CA SER A 187 15.84 8.22 7.39
C SER A 187 14.70 9.15 7.03
N HIS A 188 14.42 10.16 7.87
CA HIS A 188 13.41 11.17 7.57
C HIS A 188 13.80 12.00 6.33
N HIS A 189 15.04 12.46 6.26
CA HIS A 189 15.53 13.25 5.12
C HIS A 189 15.46 12.48 3.79
N LEU A 190 15.78 11.19 3.80
CA LEU A 190 15.90 10.38 2.57
C LEU A 190 14.59 9.70 2.15
N LEU A 191 13.71 9.37 3.10
CA LEU A 191 12.50 8.59 2.84
C LEU A 191 11.22 9.43 2.82
N HIS A 192 11.25 10.70 3.27
CA HIS A 192 10.09 11.58 3.27
C HIS A 192 10.22 12.65 2.18
N THR A 193 9.14 12.85 1.44
CA THR A 193 9.05 13.85 0.39
C THR A 193 8.46 15.16 0.94
N HIS A 194 9.05 16.28 0.55
CA HIS A 194 8.49 17.60 0.78
C HIS A 194 7.72 18.06 -0.45
N TYR A 195 6.51 18.56 -0.24
CA TYR A 195 5.68 19.09 -1.32
C TYR A 195 5.86 20.61 -1.44
N PHE A 196 5.95 21.09 -2.67
CA PHE A 196 6.01 22.50 -2.98
C PHE A 196 4.64 22.97 -3.52
N ASP A 197 4.23 24.18 -3.16
CA ASP A 197 3.07 24.82 -3.76
C ASP A 197 3.35 25.12 -5.24
N LYS A 198 2.63 24.45 -6.12
CA LYS A 198 2.74 24.61 -7.57
C LYS A 198 1.68 25.54 -8.16
N SER A 199 0.80 26.10 -7.35
CA SER A 199 -0.23 27.04 -7.81
C SER A 199 0.34 28.25 -8.55
N LYS A 200 1.55 28.70 -8.18
CA LYS A 200 2.26 29.81 -8.82
C LYS A 200 2.98 29.45 -10.12
N GLN A 201 3.07 28.15 -10.48
CA GLN A 201 3.71 27.72 -11.73
C GLN A 201 2.75 27.73 -12.92
N VAL A 202 1.45 27.77 -12.68
CA VAL A 202 0.41 27.78 -13.73
C VAL A 202 0.20 29.19 -14.31
N GLU A 203 0.64 30.23 -13.63
CA GLU A 203 0.50 31.63 -14.09
C GLU A 203 1.54 32.08 -15.13
N VAL A 204 2.52 31.23 -15.46
CA VAL A 204 3.64 31.59 -16.36
C VAL A 204 3.43 31.10 -17.79
N GLU A 205 2.42 30.29 -18.07
CA GLU A 205 2.14 29.71 -19.40
C GLU A 205 0.80 30.16 -20.03
N ALA A 206 0.25 31.28 -19.60
CA ALA A 206 -0.98 31.86 -20.18
C ALA A 206 -0.70 33.11 -21.05
#